data_7aec826182bf0691d4ede4045c917e14
#
_entry.id   7aec826182bf0691d4ede4045c917e14
#
_cell.length_a   1.000
_cell.length_b   1.000
_cell.length_c   1.000
_cell.angle_alpha   90.00
_cell.angle_beta   90.00
_cell.angle_gamma   90.00
#
_symmetry.space_group_name_H-M   'P 1'
#
loop_
_entity.id
_entity.type
_entity.pdbx_description
1 polymer ?
#
loop_
_entity_poly.entity_id
_entity_poly.type
_entity_poly.pdbx_seq_one_letter_code
_entity_poly.pdbx_strand_id
1 'polypeptide(L)'
;MNLIPWQYRTPAGFTLQGMRSKPSGRPLLHMLHGNGFCSQMYAPMLQPLLQHVDLFLSDAQGHGHSEHGGPFVGWNQSAELARQALAAHLNEYGAVPVYGVGHSFGGVLTALLHSEPDSPFDAALLLDPVLFTPAMLRSMQLLEWTGIYRHNPPARRAVKRRRHFTDAGTAWQ
;
A
#
# COMPACT_ATOMS: atom_id res chain seq x y z
N MET A 1 -10.45 -4.44 -17.08
CA MET A 1 -10.78 -3.52 -15.95
C MET A 1 -10.64 -2.08 -16.43
N ASN A 2 -11.70 -1.29 -16.35
CA ASN A 2 -11.66 0.10 -16.85
C ASN A 2 -11.38 1.05 -15.66
N LEU A 3 -10.11 1.10 -15.23
CA LEU A 3 -9.65 2.00 -14.17
C LEU A 3 -9.03 3.25 -14.79
N ILE A 4 -9.15 4.37 -14.09
CA ILE A 4 -8.56 5.65 -14.45
C ILE A 4 -7.42 5.96 -13.45
N PRO A 5 -6.33 6.60 -13.90
CA PRO A 5 -5.24 6.99 -13.01
C PRO A 5 -5.68 8.12 -12.08
N TRP A 6 -5.06 8.15 -10.88
CA TRP A 6 -5.14 9.27 -9.96
C TRP A 6 -3.74 9.68 -9.50
N GLN A 7 -3.60 10.90 -9.03
CA GLN A 7 -2.36 11.46 -8.51
C GLN A 7 -2.63 12.30 -7.27
N TYR A 8 -1.69 12.27 -6.33
CA TYR A 8 -1.70 13.12 -5.14
C TYR A 8 -0.29 13.64 -4.86
N ARG A 9 -0.12 14.98 -4.87
CA ARG A 9 1.13 15.63 -4.50
C ARG A 9 1.24 15.70 -2.99
N THR A 10 2.21 14.97 -2.43
CA THR A 10 2.41 14.90 -0.98
C THR A 10 3.05 16.18 -0.43
N PRO A 11 2.82 16.53 0.84
CA PRO A 11 3.55 17.60 1.52
C PRO A 11 5.07 17.37 1.56
N ALA A 12 5.52 16.11 1.48
CA ALA A 12 6.93 15.73 1.42
C ALA A 12 7.58 16.01 0.06
N GLY A 13 6.83 16.51 -0.93
CA GLY A 13 7.36 16.98 -2.20
C GLY A 13 7.50 15.91 -3.29
N PHE A 14 6.86 14.74 -3.16
CA PHE A 14 6.77 13.72 -4.19
C PHE A 14 5.31 13.36 -4.51
N THR A 15 5.06 12.70 -5.64
CA THR A 15 3.73 12.35 -6.10
C THR A 15 3.44 10.87 -5.83
N LEU A 16 2.34 10.61 -5.12
CA LEU A 16 1.72 9.29 -5.07
C LEU A 16 0.77 9.13 -6.24
N GLN A 17 0.68 7.91 -6.75
CA GLN A 17 -0.17 7.56 -7.88
C GLN A 17 -0.88 6.24 -7.62
N GLY A 18 -1.84 5.96 -8.48
CA GLY A 18 -2.55 4.70 -8.47
C GLY A 18 -3.66 4.67 -9.49
N MET A 19 -4.55 3.72 -9.33
CA MET A 19 -5.69 3.52 -10.23
C MET A 19 -6.99 3.49 -9.44
N ARG A 20 -8.08 3.94 -10.03
CA ARG A 20 -9.41 3.89 -9.40
C ARG A 20 -10.51 3.62 -10.41
N SER A 21 -11.62 3.07 -9.96
CA SER A 21 -12.83 3.01 -10.76
C SER A 21 -13.51 4.38 -10.83
N LYS A 22 -14.37 4.58 -11.83
CA LYS A 22 -15.29 5.71 -11.79
C LYS A 22 -16.30 5.48 -10.68
N PRO A 23 -16.69 6.54 -9.92
CA PRO A 23 -17.72 6.43 -8.90
C PRO A 23 -19.03 5.88 -9.46
N SER A 24 -19.63 4.92 -8.76
CA SER A 24 -20.88 4.28 -9.18
C SER A 24 -21.95 4.23 -8.09
N GLY A 25 -21.68 4.83 -6.93
CA GLY A 25 -22.54 4.79 -5.75
C GLY A 25 -22.44 3.50 -4.93
N ARG A 26 -21.48 2.64 -5.27
CA ARG A 26 -21.15 1.43 -4.50
C ARG A 26 -20.19 1.73 -3.36
N PRO A 27 -20.07 0.85 -2.36
CA PRO A 27 -19.00 0.95 -1.37
C PRO A 27 -17.63 1.06 -2.03
N LEU A 28 -16.73 1.85 -1.46
CA LEU A 28 -15.37 2.03 -1.95
C LEU A 28 -14.41 1.07 -1.26
N LEU A 29 -13.62 0.33 -2.01
CA LEU A 29 -12.55 -0.53 -1.51
C LEU A 29 -11.19 0.12 -1.80
N HIS A 30 -10.48 0.53 -0.74
CA HIS A 30 -9.12 1.03 -0.83
C HIS A 30 -8.12 -0.11 -0.66
N MET A 31 -7.30 -0.37 -1.68
CA MET A 31 -6.28 -1.42 -1.68
C MET A 31 -4.88 -0.87 -1.51
N LEU A 32 -4.14 -1.37 -0.50
CA LEU A 32 -2.73 -1.11 -0.25
C LEU A 32 -1.90 -2.38 -0.47
N HIS A 33 -0.94 -2.31 -1.39
CA HIS A 33 -0.16 -3.46 -1.86
C HIS A 33 0.99 -3.84 -0.91
N GLY A 34 1.55 -5.06 -1.08
CA GLY A 34 2.74 -5.54 -0.38
C GLY A 34 4.03 -4.90 -0.89
N ASN A 35 5.07 -4.90 -0.05
CA ASN A 35 6.39 -4.37 -0.42
C ASN A 35 6.98 -5.10 -1.63
N GLY A 36 7.46 -4.35 -2.61
CA GLY A 36 7.99 -4.86 -3.87
C GLY A 36 6.93 -5.24 -4.92
N PHE A 37 5.65 -4.93 -4.64
CA PHE A 37 4.53 -5.04 -5.58
C PHE A 37 4.07 -3.65 -6.03
N CYS A 38 3.05 -3.62 -6.86
CA CYS A 38 2.26 -2.43 -7.16
C CYS A 38 0.77 -2.78 -7.14
N SER A 39 -0.07 -1.78 -7.05
CA SER A 39 -1.53 -1.97 -6.95
C SER A 39 -2.13 -2.74 -8.12
N GLN A 40 -1.61 -2.55 -9.33
CA GLN A 40 -2.10 -3.23 -10.53
C GLN A 40 -1.89 -4.75 -10.53
N MET A 41 -0.94 -5.27 -9.75
CA MET A 41 -0.73 -6.71 -9.61
C MET A 41 -1.92 -7.43 -8.98
N TYR A 42 -2.75 -6.72 -8.24
CA TYR A 42 -3.98 -7.25 -7.63
C TYR A 42 -5.20 -7.18 -8.55
N ALA A 43 -5.05 -6.59 -9.73
CA ALA A 43 -6.14 -6.42 -10.69
C ALA A 43 -6.92 -7.72 -10.99
N PRO A 44 -6.28 -8.90 -11.25
CA PRO A 44 -7.00 -10.12 -11.50
C PRO A 44 -7.88 -10.56 -10.32
N MET A 45 -7.40 -10.36 -9.08
CA MET A 45 -8.14 -10.68 -7.86
C MET A 45 -9.29 -9.70 -7.62
N LEU A 46 -9.09 -8.42 -7.93
CA LEU A 46 -10.05 -7.36 -7.64
C LEU A 46 -11.09 -7.17 -8.75
N GLN A 47 -10.79 -7.59 -9.97
CA GLN A 47 -11.69 -7.42 -11.11
C GLN A 47 -13.10 -7.99 -10.88
N PRO A 48 -13.30 -9.19 -10.31
CA PRO A 48 -14.62 -9.71 -10.03
C PRO A 48 -15.42 -8.86 -9.02
N LEU A 49 -14.73 -8.11 -8.15
CA LEU A 49 -15.37 -7.29 -7.13
C LEU A 49 -15.98 -6.00 -7.67
N LEU A 50 -15.58 -5.56 -8.89
CA LEU A 50 -16.09 -4.33 -9.51
C LEU A 50 -17.61 -4.29 -9.73
N GLN A 51 -18.26 -5.44 -9.72
CA GLN A 51 -19.73 -5.51 -9.76
C GLN A 51 -20.39 -5.16 -8.42
N HIS A 52 -19.62 -5.14 -7.32
CA HIS A 52 -20.11 -4.94 -5.95
C HIS A 52 -19.51 -3.70 -5.28
N VAL A 53 -18.28 -3.32 -5.63
CA VAL A 53 -17.56 -2.20 -5.03
C VAL A 53 -16.88 -1.33 -6.08
N ASP A 54 -16.70 -0.08 -5.75
CA ASP A 54 -15.75 0.80 -6.45
C ASP A 54 -14.34 0.55 -5.89
N LEU A 55 -13.31 0.75 -6.70
CA LEU A 55 -11.92 0.48 -6.32
C LEU A 55 -11.11 1.78 -6.27
N PHE A 56 -10.28 1.90 -5.22
CA PHE A 56 -9.22 2.89 -5.10
C PHE A 56 -7.91 2.15 -4.78
N LEU A 57 -7.02 2.05 -5.75
CA LEU A 57 -5.78 1.29 -5.68
C LEU A 57 -4.61 2.25 -5.56
N SER A 58 -3.83 2.15 -4.48
CA SER A 58 -2.72 3.07 -4.20
C SER A 58 -1.37 2.38 -4.36
N ASP A 59 -0.45 3.03 -5.09
CA ASP A 59 0.96 2.66 -5.12
C ASP A 59 1.70 3.44 -4.02
N ALA A 60 2.43 2.73 -3.17
CA ALA A 60 3.24 3.33 -2.11
C ALA A 60 4.46 4.06 -2.68
N GLN A 61 5.11 4.91 -1.87
CA GLN A 61 6.35 5.61 -2.25
C GLN A 61 7.35 4.66 -2.92
N GLY A 62 7.82 5.04 -4.11
CA GLY A 62 8.82 4.27 -4.87
C GLY A 62 8.33 2.96 -5.47
N HIS A 63 7.00 2.72 -5.48
CA HIS A 63 6.39 1.54 -6.09
C HIS A 63 5.45 1.95 -7.22
N GLY A 64 5.24 1.02 -8.17
CA GLY A 64 4.34 1.25 -9.28
C GLY A 64 4.67 2.52 -10.05
N HIS A 65 3.71 3.45 -10.10
CA HIS A 65 3.84 4.75 -10.75
C HIS A 65 4.17 5.89 -9.77
N SER A 66 4.19 5.61 -8.45
CA SER A 66 4.54 6.61 -7.43
C SER A 66 6.01 6.98 -7.46
N GLU A 67 6.29 8.28 -7.32
CA GLU A 67 7.67 8.78 -7.27
C GLU A 67 8.44 8.21 -6.07
N HIS A 68 9.76 8.05 -6.25
CA HIS A 68 10.63 7.61 -5.16
C HIS A 68 10.74 8.64 -4.04
N GLY A 69 10.83 9.92 -4.37
CA GLY A 69 10.76 11.04 -3.44
C GLY A 69 11.89 11.13 -2.39
N GLY A 70 12.94 10.32 -2.52
CA GLY A 70 14.04 10.29 -1.54
C GLY A 70 13.98 9.07 -0.59
N PRO A 71 14.54 9.16 0.63
CA PRO A 71 14.51 8.07 1.61
C PRO A 71 13.08 7.63 1.96
N PHE A 72 12.93 6.37 2.34
CA PHE A 72 11.64 5.84 2.79
C PHE A 72 11.15 6.60 4.03
N VAL A 73 9.93 7.12 3.95
CA VAL A 73 9.37 8.01 5.00
C VAL A 73 8.92 7.25 6.27
N GLY A 74 8.99 5.93 6.29
CA GLY A 74 8.56 5.10 7.41
C GLY A 74 7.09 4.67 7.32
N TRP A 75 6.70 3.74 8.18
CA TRP A 75 5.39 3.07 8.13
C TRP A 75 4.23 4.03 8.45
N ASN A 76 4.33 4.76 9.57
CA ASN A 76 3.28 5.68 10.00
C ASN A 76 3.06 6.80 8.98
N GLN A 77 4.14 7.37 8.47
CA GLN A 77 4.03 8.42 7.45
C GLN A 77 3.50 7.88 6.13
N SER A 78 3.85 6.63 5.76
CA SER A 78 3.28 5.98 4.57
C SER A 78 1.78 5.74 4.71
N ALA A 79 1.30 5.34 5.89
CA ALA A 79 -0.12 5.20 6.18
C ALA A 79 -0.84 6.55 6.08
N GLU A 80 -0.29 7.59 6.71
CA GLU A 80 -0.86 8.94 6.67
C GLU A 80 -0.93 9.50 5.23
N LEU A 81 0.12 9.31 4.43
CA LEU A 81 0.12 9.74 3.03
C LEU A 81 -0.92 8.98 2.19
N ALA A 82 -1.12 7.69 2.46
CA ALA A 82 -2.19 6.91 1.82
C ALA A 82 -3.58 7.43 2.22
N ARG A 83 -3.79 7.81 3.49
CA ARG A 83 -5.01 8.44 3.99
C ARG A 83 -5.28 9.77 3.29
N GLN A 84 -4.26 10.63 3.18
CA GLN A 84 -4.38 11.92 2.51
C GLN A 84 -4.71 11.78 1.03
N ALA A 85 -4.07 10.82 0.35
CA ALA A 85 -4.35 10.53 -1.05
C ALA A 85 -5.81 10.05 -1.25
N LEU A 86 -6.30 9.17 -0.38
CA LEU A 86 -7.69 8.73 -0.40
C LEU A 86 -8.64 9.91 -0.14
N ALA A 87 -8.40 10.69 0.91
CA ALA A 87 -9.24 11.82 1.31
C ALA A 87 -9.36 12.87 0.19
N ALA A 88 -8.29 13.12 -0.57
CA ALA A 88 -8.28 14.06 -1.69
C ALA A 88 -9.26 13.66 -2.82
N HIS A 89 -9.67 12.39 -2.89
CA HIS A 89 -10.55 11.86 -3.94
C HIS A 89 -11.91 11.38 -3.40
N LEU A 90 -12.04 11.25 -2.08
CA LEU A 90 -13.19 10.61 -1.46
C LEU A 90 -14.52 11.32 -1.78
N ASN A 91 -14.50 12.65 -1.86
CA ASN A 91 -15.68 13.44 -2.18
C ASN A 91 -16.33 13.07 -3.53
N GLU A 92 -15.55 12.53 -4.46
CA GLU A 92 -16.06 12.10 -5.76
C GLU A 92 -16.99 10.88 -5.64
N TYR A 93 -16.80 10.03 -4.60
CA TYR A 93 -17.60 8.82 -4.38
C TYR A 93 -18.88 9.08 -3.58
N GLY A 94 -19.03 10.26 -2.98
CA GLY A 94 -20.16 10.59 -2.12
C GLY A 94 -20.11 9.87 -0.76
N ALA A 95 -21.23 9.84 -0.08
CA ALA A 95 -21.37 9.20 1.25
C ALA A 95 -21.60 7.69 1.10
N VAL A 96 -20.54 6.94 0.78
CA VAL A 96 -20.55 5.47 0.65
C VAL A 96 -19.67 4.84 1.72
N PRO A 97 -19.94 3.60 2.14
CA PRO A 97 -19.02 2.85 3.01
C PRO A 97 -17.64 2.70 2.35
N VAL A 98 -16.57 2.82 3.16
CA VAL A 98 -15.18 2.68 2.71
C VAL A 98 -14.54 1.49 3.41
N TYR A 99 -14.01 0.56 2.64
CA TYR A 99 -13.34 -0.63 3.15
C TYR A 99 -11.85 -0.60 2.84
N GLY A 100 -11.02 -0.83 3.87
CA GLY A 100 -9.58 -0.96 3.71
C GLY A 100 -9.19 -2.41 3.44
N VAL A 101 -8.38 -2.66 2.41
CA VAL A 101 -7.75 -3.96 2.16
C VAL A 101 -6.26 -3.77 2.01
N GLY A 102 -5.48 -4.52 2.78
CA GLY A 102 -4.02 -4.40 2.71
C GLY A 102 -3.32 -5.76 2.73
N HIS A 103 -2.32 -5.93 1.88
CA HIS A 103 -1.48 -7.11 1.84
C HIS A 103 -0.09 -6.83 2.40
N SER A 104 0.41 -7.69 3.28
CA SER A 104 1.77 -7.64 3.84
C SER A 104 2.09 -6.24 4.40
N PHE A 105 3.01 -5.48 3.78
CA PHE A 105 3.29 -4.07 4.10
C PHE A 105 2.02 -3.20 4.08
N GLY A 106 1.24 -3.28 3.00
CA GLY A 106 -0.05 -2.58 2.90
C GLY A 106 -1.05 -3.01 3.97
N GLY A 107 -0.98 -4.28 4.43
CA GLY A 107 -1.77 -4.77 5.56
C GLY A 107 -1.45 -4.05 6.86
N VAL A 108 -0.16 -3.75 7.11
CA VAL A 108 0.23 -2.94 8.27
C VAL A 108 -0.26 -1.50 8.15
N LEU A 109 -0.12 -0.89 6.96
CA LEU A 109 -0.63 0.48 6.74
C LEU A 109 -2.16 0.54 6.94
N THR A 110 -2.89 -0.44 6.43
CA THR A 110 -4.35 -0.54 6.62
C THR A 110 -4.71 -0.71 8.11
N ALA A 111 -3.97 -1.54 8.85
CA ALA A 111 -4.18 -1.71 10.28
C ALA A 111 -3.90 -0.42 11.06
N LEU A 112 -2.84 0.30 10.74
CA LEU A 112 -2.53 1.60 11.34
C LEU A 112 -3.67 2.59 11.11
N LEU A 113 -4.14 2.75 9.87
CA LEU A 113 -5.25 3.63 9.53
C LEU A 113 -6.56 3.24 10.21
N HIS A 114 -6.84 1.93 10.30
CA HIS A 114 -8.08 1.45 10.91
C HIS A 114 -8.07 1.55 12.43
N SER A 115 -6.90 1.63 13.06
CA SER A 115 -6.76 1.80 14.51
C SER A 115 -6.95 3.24 15.00
N GLU A 116 -6.91 4.22 14.09
CA GLU A 116 -7.10 5.62 14.44
C GLU A 116 -8.58 5.93 14.76
N PRO A 117 -8.85 6.85 15.71
CA PRO A 117 -10.23 7.24 16.05
C PRO A 117 -11.01 7.83 14.87
N ASP A 118 -10.32 8.48 13.94
CA ASP A 118 -10.85 9.07 12.70
C ASP A 118 -10.55 8.20 11.48
N SER A 119 -10.58 6.88 11.65
CA SER A 119 -10.34 5.92 10.58
C SER A 119 -11.15 6.27 9.33
N PRO A 120 -10.54 6.25 8.14
CA PRO A 120 -11.28 6.40 6.90
C PRO A 120 -12.08 5.13 6.53
N PHE A 121 -11.94 4.03 7.29
CA PHE A 121 -12.51 2.73 6.96
C PHE A 121 -13.60 2.32 7.93
N ASP A 122 -14.75 1.92 7.38
CA ASP A 122 -15.83 1.26 8.14
C ASP A 122 -15.45 -0.18 8.54
N ALA A 123 -14.63 -0.83 7.72
CA ALA A 123 -14.07 -2.15 8.01
C ALA A 123 -12.72 -2.34 7.28
N ALA A 124 -11.89 -3.25 7.80
CA ALA A 124 -10.59 -3.57 7.22
C ALA A 124 -10.38 -5.08 7.07
N LEU A 125 -9.76 -5.47 5.94
CA LEU A 125 -9.29 -6.83 5.67
C LEU A 125 -7.77 -6.83 5.53
N LEU A 126 -7.11 -7.60 6.36
CA LEU A 126 -5.65 -7.71 6.38
C LEU A 126 -5.23 -9.07 5.79
N LEU A 127 -4.52 -9.03 4.68
CA LEU A 127 -4.01 -10.21 3.98
C LEU A 127 -2.53 -10.38 4.35
N ASP A 128 -2.22 -11.39 5.15
CA ASP A 128 -0.86 -11.73 5.60
C ASP A 128 -0.04 -10.50 6.09
N PRO A 129 -0.57 -9.70 7.05
CA PRO A 129 0.10 -8.50 7.52
C PRO A 129 1.37 -8.87 8.31
N VAL A 130 2.44 -8.09 8.14
CA VAL A 130 3.68 -8.26 8.93
C VAL A 130 3.51 -7.58 10.29
N LEU A 131 2.92 -8.29 11.24
CA LEU A 131 2.71 -7.80 12.60
C LEU A 131 3.84 -8.27 13.52
N PHE A 132 4.41 -7.34 14.28
CA PHE A 132 5.42 -7.62 15.28
C PHE A 132 4.84 -7.51 16.69
N THR A 133 5.14 -8.48 17.54
CA THR A 133 4.82 -8.34 18.97
C THR A 133 5.67 -7.23 19.60
N PRO A 134 5.22 -6.61 20.71
CA PRO A 134 6.04 -5.61 21.42
C PRO A 134 7.41 -6.15 21.84
N ALA A 135 7.52 -7.45 22.18
CA ALA A 135 8.78 -8.09 22.51
C ALA A 135 9.72 -8.16 21.30
N MET A 136 9.20 -8.51 20.11
CA MET A 136 9.99 -8.51 18.87
C MET A 136 10.47 -7.10 18.51
N LEU A 137 9.61 -6.09 18.63
CA LEU A 137 10.00 -4.71 18.37
C LEU A 137 11.14 -4.25 19.30
N ARG A 138 11.04 -4.55 20.61
CA ARG A 138 12.10 -4.23 21.58
C ARG A 138 13.41 -4.95 21.26
N SER A 139 13.35 -6.23 20.88
CA SER A 139 14.55 -6.98 20.50
C SER A 139 15.19 -6.43 19.22
N MET A 140 14.38 -6.03 18.24
CA MET A 140 14.88 -5.39 17.01
C MET A 140 15.56 -4.04 17.32
N GLN A 141 14.95 -3.20 18.15
CA GLN A 141 15.55 -1.93 18.59
C GLN A 141 16.89 -2.13 19.31
N LEU A 142 16.98 -3.15 20.19
CA LEU A 142 18.22 -3.48 20.88
C LEU A 142 19.32 -3.95 19.89
N LEU A 143 18.95 -4.80 18.93
CA LEU A 143 19.86 -5.27 17.88
C LEU A 143 20.32 -4.12 16.95
N GLU A 144 19.45 -3.17 16.68
CA GLU A 144 19.77 -1.96 15.91
C GLU A 144 20.78 -1.08 16.66
N TRP A 145 20.55 -0.88 17.96
CA TRP A 145 21.48 -0.14 18.85
C TRP A 145 22.87 -0.77 18.93
N THR A 146 22.95 -2.11 18.96
CA THR A 146 24.24 -2.83 18.97
C THR A 146 24.95 -2.85 17.61
N GLY A 147 24.34 -2.36 16.55
CA GLY A 147 24.89 -2.36 15.20
C GLY A 147 24.91 -3.75 14.51
N ILE A 148 24.48 -4.80 15.20
CA ILE A 148 24.43 -6.19 14.68
C ILE A 148 23.44 -6.29 13.51
N TYR A 149 22.41 -5.41 13.48
CA TYR A 149 21.36 -5.39 12.47
C TYR A 149 21.85 -4.92 11.07
N ARG A 150 23.05 -4.36 10.94
CA ARG A 150 23.65 -3.97 9.66
C ARG A 150 23.81 -5.12 8.65
N HIS A 151 23.68 -6.36 9.10
CA HIS A 151 23.77 -7.58 8.28
C HIS A 151 22.41 -8.24 8.05
N ASN A 152 21.36 -7.45 7.78
CA ASN A 152 20.01 -7.96 7.53
C ASN A 152 19.94 -8.80 6.23
N PRO A 153 19.93 -10.16 6.30
CA PRO A 153 19.91 -11.02 5.11
C PRO A 153 18.68 -10.81 4.21
N PRO A 154 17.45 -10.57 4.72
CA PRO A 154 16.29 -10.29 3.89
C PRO A 154 16.42 -9.03 3.05
N ALA A 155 16.94 -7.93 3.60
CA ALA A 155 17.16 -6.70 2.85
C ALA A 155 18.19 -6.88 1.71
N ARG A 156 19.27 -7.62 1.99
CA ARG A 156 20.31 -7.97 0.97
C ARG A 156 19.72 -8.86 -0.14
N ARG A 157 18.81 -9.76 0.17
CA ARG A 157 18.10 -10.58 -0.83
C ARG A 157 17.17 -9.74 -1.69
N ALA A 158 16.47 -8.77 -1.10
CA ALA A 158 15.58 -7.87 -1.83
C ALA A 158 16.35 -7.02 -2.87
N VAL A 159 17.53 -6.51 -2.52
CA VAL A 159 18.40 -5.76 -3.44
C VAL A 159 18.88 -6.62 -4.62
N LYS A 160 19.05 -7.94 -4.41
CA LYS A 160 19.51 -8.87 -5.45
C LYS A 160 18.37 -9.39 -6.35
N ARG A 161 17.13 -9.03 -6.09
CA ARG A 161 16.02 -9.46 -6.96
C ARG A 161 16.19 -8.92 -8.37
N ARG A 162 15.92 -9.78 -9.35
CA ARG A 162 15.88 -9.41 -10.76
C ARG A 162 14.83 -8.33 -10.97
N ARG A 163 15.22 -7.21 -11.58
CA ARG A 163 14.34 -6.04 -11.78
C ARG A 163 13.84 -5.92 -13.22
N HIS A 164 14.48 -6.62 -14.15
CA HIS A 164 14.14 -6.62 -15.56
C HIS A 164 14.07 -8.05 -16.07
N PHE A 165 13.01 -8.36 -16.79
CA PHE A 165 12.78 -9.62 -17.45
C PHE A 165 12.61 -9.34 -18.95
N THR A 166 13.21 -10.16 -19.81
CA THR A 166 13.15 -9.97 -21.27
C THR A 166 11.76 -10.28 -21.83
N ASP A 167 11.04 -11.17 -21.17
CA ASP A 167 9.70 -11.62 -21.54
C ASP A 167 8.99 -12.24 -20.35
N ALA A 168 7.68 -12.53 -20.50
CA ALA A 168 6.87 -13.13 -19.45
C ALA A 168 7.35 -14.55 -19.06
N GLY A 169 7.91 -15.32 -19.99
CA GLY A 169 8.40 -16.68 -19.72
C GLY A 169 9.60 -16.68 -18.78
N THR A 170 10.53 -15.71 -18.93
CA THR A 170 11.67 -15.55 -18.03
C THR A 170 11.29 -15.01 -16.66
N ALA A 171 10.13 -14.41 -16.51
CA ALA A 171 9.61 -13.95 -15.21
C ALA A 171 9.08 -15.12 -14.35
N TRP A 172 8.77 -16.26 -14.94
CA TRP A 172 8.21 -17.44 -14.25
C TRP A 172 9.27 -18.51 -13.88
N GLN A 173 10.53 -18.29 -14.20
CA GLN A 173 11.68 -19.12 -13.83
C GLN A 173 12.38 -18.60 -12.56
#